data_9f2232913efc4fc764ad4a0e85d8df76
#
_entry.id   9f2232913efc4fc764ad4a0e85d8df76
#
_cell.length_a   1.000
_cell.length_b   1.000
_cell.length_c   1.000
_cell.angle_alpha   90.00
_cell.angle_beta   90.00
_cell.angle_gamma   90.00
#
_symmetry.space_group_name_H-M   'P 1'
#
loop_
_entity.id
_entity.type
_entity.pdbx_description
1 polymer ?
#
loop_
_entity_poly.entity_id
_entity_poly.type
_entity_poly.pdbx_seq_one_letter_code
_entity_poly.pdbx_strand_id
1 'polypeptide(L)'
;MTMTGRGGGNFYVLALVFSGITMHEAATTGQFILICSSLTATIFFWKNKVVDWKLVLLIGGLTLVSAFFGGYYSDKFGGNLMKIIFAIFIFLASVLMLKPFKKQSELSNSYSIRLSLGTIVRHINLYIFIPVVLVTGFVSGMVGISGGSFLVPLIVLVIGVPMHIAVATSTTLVLITATAGFLGHLSTGHFNIEIAVILAIVALTGSLTGTQLTLKTNPEALKIIFAVTSMIAAFIMMYKIFY
;
A
#
# COMPACT_ATOMS: atom_id res chain seq x y z
N MET A 1 -5.69 -10.37 3.14
CA MET A 1 -5.33 -8.96 2.87
C MET A 1 -4.11 -8.82 1.97
N THR A 2 -3.12 -9.66 2.09
CA THR A 2 -2.02 -9.77 1.10
C THR A 2 -2.52 -10.11 -0.30
N MET A 3 -3.67 -10.80 -0.42
CA MET A 3 -4.33 -11.10 -1.70
C MET A 3 -4.52 -9.88 -2.62
N THR A 4 -4.63 -8.70 -2.06
CA THR A 4 -4.92 -7.47 -2.82
C THR A 4 -3.73 -6.53 -2.98
N GLY A 5 -2.50 -6.98 -2.64
CA GLY A 5 -1.27 -6.19 -2.79
C GLY A 5 -1.07 -5.10 -1.75
N ARG A 6 -1.78 -5.18 -0.61
CA ARG A 6 -1.73 -4.18 0.46
C ARG A 6 -1.04 -4.65 1.74
N GLY A 7 -0.61 -5.89 1.80
CA GLY A 7 0.02 -6.45 3.01
C GLY A 7 -0.88 -6.52 4.24
N GLY A 8 -2.08 -5.96 4.21
CA GLY A 8 -3.03 -5.95 5.33
C GLY A 8 -3.00 -4.71 6.22
N GLY A 9 -2.11 -3.74 5.99
CA GLY A 9 -1.87 -2.62 6.89
C GLY A 9 -3.09 -1.81 7.29
N ASN A 10 -4.02 -1.60 6.36
CA ASN A 10 -5.26 -0.86 6.65
C ASN A 10 -6.06 -1.49 7.81
N PHE A 11 -6.06 -2.82 7.89
CA PHE A 11 -6.81 -3.54 8.93
C PHE A 11 -6.02 -3.69 10.22
N TYR A 12 -4.68 -3.77 10.16
CA TYR A 12 -3.87 -3.78 11.37
C TYR A 12 -4.00 -2.46 12.12
N VAL A 13 -3.84 -1.33 11.43
CA VAL A 13 -4.03 0.00 12.02
C VAL A 13 -5.45 0.18 12.55
N LEU A 14 -6.48 -0.24 11.77
CA LEU A 14 -7.86 -0.21 12.23
C LEU A 14 -8.06 -1.02 13.52
N ALA A 15 -7.62 -2.27 13.55
CA ALA A 15 -7.78 -3.14 14.71
C ALA A 15 -7.11 -2.54 15.96
N LEU A 16 -5.91 -2.00 15.81
CA LEU A 16 -5.18 -1.35 16.89
C LEU A 16 -5.91 -0.09 17.41
N VAL A 17 -6.40 0.76 16.51
CA VAL A 17 -7.16 1.96 16.89
C VAL A 17 -8.49 1.61 17.57
N PHE A 18 -9.17 0.54 17.13
CA PHE A 18 -10.38 0.04 17.79
C PHE A 18 -10.12 -0.57 19.16
N SER A 19 -8.95 -1.17 19.37
CA SER A 19 -8.51 -1.65 20.68
C SER A 19 -8.11 -0.51 21.66
N GLY A 20 -8.28 0.76 21.27
CA GLY A 20 -7.98 1.91 22.11
C GLY A 20 -6.54 2.42 22.02
N ILE A 21 -5.73 1.85 21.13
CA ILE A 21 -4.35 2.30 20.89
C ILE A 21 -4.37 3.63 20.13
N THR A 22 -3.48 4.55 20.46
CA THR A 22 -3.39 5.85 19.79
C THR A 22 -3.06 5.68 18.30
N MET A 23 -3.46 6.65 17.47
CA MET A 23 -3.22 6.56 16.02
C MET A 23 -1.72 6.51 15.69
N HIS A 24 -0.87 7.21 16.44
CA HIS A 24 0.58 7.22 16.25
C HIS A 24 1.19 5.84 16.56
N GLU A 25 0.84 5.25 17.68
CA GLU A 25 1.29 3.92 18.08
C GLU A 25 0.76 2.83 17.13
N ALA A 26 -0.51 2.94 16.71
CA ALA A 26 -1.12 2.05 15.73
C ALA A 26 -0.44 2.13 14.36
N ALA A 27 -0.02 3.34 13.93
CA ALA A 27 0.69 3.55 12.69
C ALA A 27 2.07 2.89 12.72
N THR A 28 2.85 3.12 13.76
CA THR A 28 4.20 2.55 13.91
C THR A 28 4.17 1.03 14.03
N THR A 29 3.31 0.51 14.92
CA THR A 29 3.12 -0.92 15.14
C THR A 29 2.60 -1.61 13.87
N GLY A 30 1.63 -0.99 13.21
CA GLY A 30 1.08 -1.47 11.94
C GLY A 30 2.13 -1.58 10.83
N GLN A 31 3.06 -0.63 10.74
CA GLN A 31 4.17 -0.71 9.78
C GLN A 31 5.12 -1.87 10.06
N PHE A 32 5.45 -2.15 11.32
CA PHE A 32 6.25 -3.31 11.68
C PHE A 32 5.57 -4.63 11.24
N ILE A 33 4.28 -4.76 11.52
CA ILE A 33 3.50 -5.93 11.09
C ILE A 33 3.48 -6.03 9.55
N LEU A 34 3.37 -4.88 8.87
CA LEU A 34 3.44 -4.82 7.40
C LEU A 34 4.79 -5.28 6.85
N ILE A 35 5.90 -4.94 7.49
CA ILE A 35 7.24 -5.40 7.08
C ILE A 35 7.25 -6.94 7.10
N CYS A 36 6.84 -7.55 8.20
CA CYS A 36 6.82 -9.00 8.35
C CYS A 36 5.91 -9.68 7.30
N SER A 37 4.69 -9.21 7.14
CA SER A 37 3.73 -9.78 6.20
C SER A 37 4.11 -9.57 4.73
N SER A 38 4.61 -8.38 4.37
CA SER A 38 5.01 -8.07 3.00
C SER A 38 6.35 -8.72 2.61
N LEU A 39 7.26 -8.93 3.56
CA LEU A 39 8.49 -9.68 3.31
C LEU A 39 8.18 -11.11 2.88
N THR A 40 7.33 -11.79 3.64
CA THR A 40 6.89 -13.15 3.33
C THR A 40 6.20 -13.22 1.96
N ALA A 41 5.29 -12.28 1.70
CA ALA A 41 4.59 -12.19 0.43
C ALA A 41 5.53 -11.88 -0.74
N THR A 42 6.51 -10.99 -0.56
CA THR A 42 7.50 -10.65 -1.59
C THR A 42 8.34 -11.85 -1.96
N ILE A 43 8.82 -12.62 -0.96
CA ILE A 43 9.59 -13.86 -1.22
C ILE A 43 8.75 -14.85 -2.03
N PHE A 44 7.48 -15.01 -1.69
CA PHE A 44 6.58 -15.89 -2.41
C PHE A 44 6.36 -15.46 -3.86
N PHE A 45 6.04 -14.18 -4.10
CA PHE A 45 5.81 -13.64 -5.43
C PHE A 45 7.09 -13.60 -6.28
N TRP A 46 8.24 -13.36 -5.67
CA TRP A 46 9.53 -13.43 -6.34
C TRP A 46 9.84 -14.84 -6.85
N LYS A 47 9.65 -15.86 -6.01
CA LYS A 47 9.80 -17.27 -6.41
C LYS A 47 8.87 -17.65 -7.57
N ASN A 48 7.69 -17.06 -7.64
CA ASN A 48 6.73 -17.28 -8.72
C ASN A 48 6.95 -16.36 -9.93
N LYS A 49 7.99 -15.52 -9.94
CA LYS A 49 8.39 -14.63 -11.05
C LYS A 49 7.30 -13.65 -11.50
N VAL A 50 6.41 -13.22 -10.58
CA VAL A 50 5.31 -12.29 -10.87
C VAL A 50 5.59 -10.85 -10.42
N VAL A 51 6.78 -10.57 -9.88
CA VAL A 51 7.20 -9.21 -9.47
C VAL A 51 7.87 -8.51 -10.63
N ASP A 52 7.43 -7.29 -10.94
CA ASP A 52 8.12 -6.42 -11.89
C ASP A 52 9.15 -5.54 -11.19
N TRP A 53 10.40 -5.95 -11.23
CA TRP A 53 11.50 -5.26 -10.56
C TRP A 53 11.82 -3.88 -11.13
N LYS A 54 11.49 -3.61 -12.41
CA LYS A 54 11.68 -2.27 -13.00
C LYS A 54 10.73 -1.27 -12.36
N LEU A 55 9.47 -1.68 -12.15
CA LEU A 55 8.50 -0.86 -11.43
C LEU A 55 8.88 -0.70 -9.96
N VAL A 56 9.39 -1.77 -9.32
CA VAL A 56 9.88 -1.69 -7.94
C VAL A 56 10.99 -0.66 -7.80
N LEU A 57 11.96 -0.64 -8.68
CA LEU A 57 13.06 0.33 -8.64
C LEU A 57 12.57 1.77 -8.91
N LEU A 58 11.71 1.95 -9.92
CA LEU A 58 11.20 3.27 -10.30
C LEU A 58 10.35 3.89 -9.19
N ILE A 59 9.39 3.14 -8.67
CA ILE A 59 8.43 3.62 -7.67
C ILE A 59 9.04 3.55 -6.27
N GLY A 60 9.78 2.48 -5.99
CA GLY A 60 10.34 2.19 -4.67
C GLY A 60 11.31 3.25 -4.18
N GLY A 61 12.18 3.77 -5.04
CA GLY A 61 13.09 4.85 -4.67
C GLY A 61 12.36 6.13 -4.24
N LEU A 62 11.33 6.52 -5.00
CA LEU A 62 10.52 7.70 -4.68
C LEU A 62 9.69 7.50 -3.39
N THR A 63 9.05 6.34 -3.26
CA THR A 63 8.23 6.05 -2.09
C THR A 63 9.04 5.80 -0.83
N LEU A 64 10.28 5.28 -0.94
CA LEU A 64 11.18 5.12 0.19
C LEU A 64 11.46 6.45 0.86
N VAL A 65 11.91 7.44 0.08
CA VAL A 65 12.25 8.77 0.60
C VAL A 65 11.01 9.45 1.18
N SER A 66 9.91 9.46 0.44
CA SER A 66 8.69 10.14 0.89
C SER A 66 8.03 9.44 2.09
N ALA A 67 8.07 8.11 2.18
CA ALA A 67 7.52 7.38 3.32
C ALA A 67 8.35 7.59 4.60
N PHE A 68 9.68 7.67 4.48
CA PHE A 68 10.54 8.01 5.61
C PHE A 68 10.17 9.37 6.19
N PHE A 69 10.07 10.40 5.34
CA PHE A 69 9.65 11.73 5.79
C PHE A 69 8.21 11.75 6.32
N GLY A 70 7.30 10.95 5.73
CA GLY A 70 5.95 10.79 6.25
C GLY A 70 5.93 10.27 7.68
N GLY A 71 6.68 9.22 7.97
CA GLY A 71 6.85 8.67 9.32
C GLY A 71 7.53 9.65 10.28
N TYR A 72 8.63 10.26 9.84
CA TYR A 72 9.40 11.21 10.65
C TYR A 72 8.60 12.44 11.10
N TYR A 73 7.76 12.97 10.22
CA TYR A 73 6.92 14.13 10.52
C TYR A 73 5.55 13.78 11.08
N SER A 74 5.24 12.50 11.31
CA SER A 74 3.92 12.05 11.75
C SER A 74 3.44 12.72 13.03
N ASP A 75 4.32 12.97 14.01
CA ASP A 75 4.00 13.62 15.27
C ASP A 75 3.52 15.07 15.13
N LYS A 76 3.86 15.72 14.01
CA LYS A 76 3.34 17.07 13.73
C LYS A 76 1.86 17.08 13.36
N PHE A 77 1.29 15.92 13.07
CA PHE A 77 -0.10 15.74 12.70
C PHE A 77 -0.89 15.15 13.87
N GLY A 78 -1.94 15.81 14.31
CA GLY A 78 -2.81 15.26 15.37
C GLY A 78 -3.44 13.93 14.96
N GLY A 79 -3.62 13.01 15.91
CA GLY A 79 -4.15 11.67 15.65
C GLY A 79 -5.50 11.65 14.91
N ASN A 80 -6.39 12.63 15.18
CA ASN A 80 -7.67 12.74 14.46
C ASN A 80 -7.46 13.14 12.99
N LEU A 81 -6.52 14.06 12.71
CA LEU A 81 -6.18 14.43 11.34
C LEU A 81 -5.61 13.21 10.57
N MET A 82 -4.76 12.42 11.21
CA MET A 82 -4.24 11.18 10.61
C MET A 82 -5.36 10.18 10.29
N LYS A 83 -6.38 10.03 11.17
CA LYS A 83 -7.55 9.19 10.90
C LYS A 83 -8.35 9.69 9.70
N ILE A 84 -8.55 10.99 9.58
CA ILE A 84 -9.25 11.62 8.44
C ILE A 84 -8.48 11.35 7.14
N ILE A 85 -7.18 11.61 7.12
CA ILE A 85 -6.32 11.36 5.96
C ILE A 85 -6.34 9.88 5.58
N PHE A 86 -6.29 8.97 6.56
CA PHE A 86 -6.44 7.52 6.36
C PHE A 86 -7.75 7.21 5.63
N ALA A 87 -8.87 7.67 6.17
CA ALA A 87 -10.20 7.37 5.63
C ALA A 87 -10.37 7.90 4.19
N ILE A 88 -9.99 9.16 3.96
CA ILE A 88 -10.09 9.79 2.62
C ILE A 88 -9.19 9.07 1.62
N PHE A 89 -7.95 8.75 2.00
CA PHE A 89 -6.99 8.11 1.11
C PHE A 89 -7.44 6.72 0.68
N ILE A 90 -7.92 5.91 1.62
CA ILE A 90 -8.42 4.55 1.32
C ILE A 90 -9.74 4.60 0.55
N PHE A 91 -10.63 5.54 0.88
CA PHE A 91 -11.88 5.72 0.14
C PHE A 91 -11.62 6.08 -1.32
N LEU A 92 -10.71 7.04 -1.56
CA LEU A 92 -10.33 7.44 -2.91
C LEU A 92 -9.70 6.27 -3.70
N ALA A 93 -8.83 5.48 -3.05
CA ALA A 93 -8.23 4.29 -3.66
C ALA A 93 -9.31 3.24 -4.04
N SER A 94 -10.32 3.06 -3.18
CA SER A 94 -11.45 2.16 -3.44
C SER A 94 -12.25 2.60 -4.67
N VAL A 95 -12.62 3.90 -4.74
CA VAL A 95 -13.37 4.47 -5.87
C VAL A 95 -12.58 4.38 -7.17
N LEU A 96 -11.28 4.68 -7.12
CA LEU A 96 -10.40 4.55 -8.29
C LEU A 96 -10.37 3.12 -8.80
N MET A 97 -10.32 2.15 -7.90
CA MET A 97 -10.25 0.73 -8.29
C MET A 97 -11.54 0.23 -8.95
N LEU A 98 -12.69 0.82 -8.65
CA LEU A 98 -13.96 0.47 -9.29
C LEU A 98 -14.05 0.91 -10.76
N LYS A 99 -13.21 1.87 -11.18
CA LYS A 99 -13.20 2.31 -12.59
C LYS A 99 -12.87 1.14 -13.53
N PRO A 100 -13.54 1.05 -14.68
CA PRO A 100 -13.24 0.02 -15.68
C PRO A 100 -11.82 0.19 -16.21
N PHE A 101 -11.15 -0.92 -16.48
CA PHE A 101 -9.86 -0.89 -17.17
C PHE A 101 -10.05 -0.36 -18.59
N LYS A 102 -9.80 0.92 -18.80
CA LYS A 102 -9.69 1.43 -20.17
C LYS A 102 -8.35 0.97 -20.74
N LYS A 103 -8.39 0.28 -21.89
CA LYS A 103 -7.22 0.14 -22.74
C LYS A 103 -6.73 1.56 -23.06
N GLN A 104 -5.60 1.94 -22.47
CA GLN A 104 -5.06 3.28 -22.67
C GLN A 104 -4.62 3.41 -24.13
N SER A 105 -5.34 4.22 -24.90
CA SER A 105 -4.91 4.65 -26.21
C SER A 105 -3.58 5.38 -26.09
N GLU A 106 -2.70 5.18 -27.05
CA GLU A 106 -1.35 5.76 -27.13
C GLU A 106 -1.43 7.29 -27.23
N LEU A 107 -1.60 7.97 -26.10
CA LEU A 107 -1.38 9.40 -26.01
C LEU A 107 0.11 9.63 -25.78
N SER A 108 0.84 9.71 -26.87
CA SER A 108 2.24 10.16 -26.91
C SER A 108 2.29 11.64 -26.55
N ASN A 109 2.45 11.98 -25.28
CA ASN A 109 2.81 13.34 -24.88
C ASN A 109 4.33 13.46 -24.74
N SER A 110 4.87 14.63 -25.02
CA SER A 110 6.30 14.98 -25.11
C SER A 110 7.13 14.67 -23.85
N TYR A 111 6.49 14.35 -22.72
CA TYR A 111 7.11 14.06 -21.42
C TYR A 111 6.81 12.65 -20.91
N SER A 112 6.62 11.70 -21.82
CA SER A 112 6.36 10.31 -21.45
C SER A 112 7.64 9.48 -21.52
N ILE A 113 7.93 8.72 -20.45
CA ILE A 113 8.98 7.69 -20.49
C ILE A 113 8.38 6.41 -21.07
N ARG A 114 9.09 5.80 -22.01
CA ARG A 114 8.84 4.45 -22.49
C ARG A 114 9.30 3.43 -21.43
N LEU A 115 8.37 2.83 -20.74
CA LEU A 115 8.64 1.66 -19.91
C LEU A 115 8.37 0.40 -20.71
N SER A 116 9.45 -0.32 -21.02
CA SER A 116 9.37 -1.66 -21.62
C SER A 116 9.20 -2.69 -20.50
N LEU A 117 7.99 -3.14 -20.30
CA LEU A 117 7.59 -4.17 -19.34
C LEU A 117 7.40 -5.49 -20.10
N GLY A 118 8.48 -6.23 -20.34
CA GLY A 118 8.45 -7.41 -21.21
C GLY A 118 8.03 -7.02 -22.64
N THR A 119 6.89 -7.54 -23.09
CA THR A 119 6.32 -7.25 -24.42
C THR A 119 5.44 -5.98 -24.46
N ILE A 120 5.17 -5.35 -23.32
CA ILE A 120 4.27 -4.20 -23.23
C ILE A 120 5.11 -2.93 -23.10
N VAL A 121 4.99 -2.03 -24.08
CA VAL A 121 5.55 -0.67 -24.03
C VAL A 121 4.45 0.28 -23.58
N ARG A 122 4.70 1.05 -22.51
CA ARG A 122 3.75 2.04 -21.99
C ARG A 122 4.38 3.41 -21.87
N HIS A 123 3.60 4.42 -22.17
CA HIS A 123 3.96 5.82 -22.00
C HIS A 123 3.37 6.33 -20.67
N ILE A 124 4.23 6.73 -19.74
CA ILE A 124 3.81 7.27 -18.44
C ILE A 124 4.12 8.75 -18.41
N ASN A 125 3.10 9.56 -18.12
CA ASN A 125 3.28 11.00 -17.91
C ASN A 125 3.92 11.23 -16.54
N LEU A 126 5.21 11.59 -16.51
CA LEU A 126 5.98 11.77 -15.28
C LEU A 126 5.48 12.93 -14.42
N TYR A 127 4.94 13.99 -15.02
CA TYR A 127 4.43 15.13 -14.27
C TYR A 127 3.28 14.78 -13.32
N ILE A 128 2.44 13.81 -13.69
CA ILE A 128 1.34 13.34 -12.86
C ILE A 128 1.82 12.17 -11.98
N PHE A 129 2.64 11.29 -12.54
CA PHE A 129 3.06 10.07 -11.89
C PHE A 129 3.94 10.33 -10.65
N ILE A 130 4.96 11.18 -10.76
CA ILE A 130 5.89 11.46 -9.66
C ILE A 130 5.19 12.08 -8.46
N PRO A 131 4.39 13.16 -8.58
CA PRO A 131 3.68 13.72 -7.44
C PRO A 131 2.73 12.72 -6.77
N VAL A 132 2.00 11.92 -7.55
CA VAL A 132 1.09 10.90 -7.00
C VAL A 132 1.85 9.84 -6.21
N VAL A 133 2.99 9.37 -6.72
CA VAL A 133 3.85 8.40 -6.03
C VAL A 133 4.43 8.98 -4.73
N LEU A 134 4.92 10.23 -4.76
CA LEU A 134 5.47 10.91 -3.58
C LEU A 134 4.40 11.14 -2.50
N VAL A 135 3.22 11.62 -2.88
CA VAL A 135 2.08 11.79 -1.94
C VAL A 135 1.66 10.44 -1.37
N THR A 136 1.59 9.40 -2.21
CA THR A 136 1.26 8.04 -1.77
C THR A 136 2.26 7.53 -0.73
N GLY A 137 3.55 7.68 -0.99
CA GLY A 137 4.60 7.29 -0.06
C GLY A 137 4.52 8.06 1.25
N PHE A 138 4.42 9.39 1.17
CA PHE A 138 4.33 10.26 2.36
C PHE A 138 3.13 9.91 3.25
N VAL A 139 1.92 9.84 2.67
CA VAL A 139 0.71 9.49 3.41
C VAL A 139 0.80 8.09 4.00
N SER A 140 1.32 7.12 3.24
CA SER A 140 1.50 5.75 3.71
C SER A 140 2.47 5.67 4.88
N GLY A 141 3.59 6.38 4.80
CA GLY A 141 4.56 6.47 5.88
C GLY A 141 3.98 7.12 7.13
N MET A 142 3.30 8.25 6.97
CA MET A 142 2.73 9.02 8.06
C MET A 142 1.63 8.26 8.82
N VAL A 143 0.70 7.65 8.11
CA VAL A 143 -0.51 7.05 8.70
C VAL A 143 -0.33 5.58 9.05
N GLY A 144 0.78 4.96 8.66
CA GLY A 144 1.05 3.53 8.90
C GLY A 144 0.23 2.59 8.02
N ILE A 145 -0.40 3.11 6.95
CA ILE A 145 -1.12 2.30 5.98
C ILE A 145 -0.18 1.74 4.92
N SER A 146 -0.62 0.68 4.28
CA SER A 146 0.14 0.15 3.16
C SER A 146 0.06 1.08 1.96
N GLY A 147 1.21 1.50 1.42
CA GLY A 147 1.28 2.21 0.15
C GLY A 147 0.57 1.49 -0.99
N GLY A 148 0.48 0.17 -0.89
CA GLY A 148 -0.24 -0.69 -1.83
C GLY A 148 -1.70 -0.32 -2.04
N SER A 149 -2.34 0.32 -1.07
CA SER A 149 -3.72 0.77 -1.20
C SER A 149 -3.93 1.74 -2.37
N PHE A 150 -2.94 2.53 -2.69
CA PHE A 150 -2.98 3.47 -3.82
C PHE A 150 -2.09 3.02 -4.98
N LEU A 151 -0.99 2.34 -4.71
CA LEU A 151 -0.07 1.88 -5.74
C LEU A 151 -0.69 0.81 -6.65
N VAL A 152 -1.55 -0.08 -6.12
CA VAL A 152 -2.26 -1.07 -6.96
C VAL A 152 -3.14 -0.38 -8.00
N PRO A 153 -4.10 0.52 -7.64
CA PRO A 153 -4.84 1.30 -8.62
C PRO A 153 -3.95 2.08 -9.59
N LEU A 154 -2.88 2.70 -9.10
CA LEU A 154 -1.94 3.45 -9.93
C LEU A 154 -1.29 2.55 -10.99
N ILE A 155 -0.73 1.40 -10.58
CA ILE A 155 -0.06 0.47 -11.49
C ILE A 155 -1.05 -0.12 -12.50
N VAL A 156 -2.25 -0.46 -12.07
CA VAL A 156 -3.26 -1.06 -12.94
C VAL A 156 -3.89 -0.03 -13.89
N LEU A 157 -4.31 1.13 -13.38
CA LEU A 157 -5.08 2.11 -14.15
C LEU A 157 -4.19 3.04 -14.98
N VAL A 158 -3.02 3.43 -14.46
CA VAL A 158 -2.13 4.37 -15.15
C VAL A 158 -1.10 3.64 -16.00
N ILE A 159 -0.50 2.56 -15.48
CA ILE A 159 0.50 1.80 -16.24
C ILE A 159 -0.13 0.69 -17.08
N GLY A 160 -1.32 0.19 -16.68
CA GLY A 160 -2.05 -0.85 -17.41
C GLY A 160 -1.44 -2.26 -17.28
N VAL A 161 -0.78 -2.52 -16.15
CA VAL A 161 -0.20 -3.84 -15.83
C VAL A 161 -1.30 -4.79 -15.38
N PRO A 162 -1.23 -6.08 -15.74
CA PRO A 162 -2.18 -7.10 -15.26
C PRO A 162 -2.27 -7.14 -13.73
N MET A 163 -3.48 -7.38 -13.21
CA MET A 163 -3.78 -7.29 -11.77
C MET A 163 -2.85 -8.15 -10.90
N HIS A 164 -2.51 -9.37 -11.29
CA HIS A 164 -1.61 -10.25 -10.52
C HIS A 164 -0.20 -9.65 -10.39
N ILE A 165 0.33 -9.10 -11.48
CA ILE A 165 1.65 -8.45 -11.48
C ILE A 165 1.59 -7.17 -10.65
N ALA A 166 0.51 -6.38 -10.78
CA ALA A 166 0.31 -5.16 -10.00
C ALA A 166 0.24 -5.45 -8.49
N VAL A 167 -0.49 -6.51 -8.09
CA VAL A 167 -0.59 -6.96 -6.70
C VAL A 167 0.78 -7.40 -6.17
N ALA A 168 1.50 -8.24 -6.90
CA ALA A 168 2.81 -8.75 -6.49
C ALA A 168 3.84 -7.61 -6.36
N THR A 169 3.93 -6.75 -7.38
CA THR A 169 4.83 -5.60 -7.42
C THR A 169 4.50 -4.59 -6.32
N SER A 170 3.21 -4.30 -6.12
CA SER A 170 2.76 -3.42 -5.05
C SER A 170 3.07 -3.97 -3.67
N THR A 171 2.96 -5.29 -3.45
CA THR A 171 3.34 -5.91 -2.17
C THR A 171 4.83 -5.71 -1.86
N THR A 172 5.69 -5.82 -2.88
CA THR A 172 7.12 -5.53 -2.74
C THR A 172 7.37 -4.05 -2.44
N LEU A 173 6.62 -3.15 -3.07
CA LEU A 173 6.65 -1.71 -2.77
C LEU A 173 6.17 -1.42 -1.34
N VAL A 174 5.18 -2.16 -0.84
CA VAL A 174 4.73 -2.06 0.55
C VAL A 174 5.87 -2.42 1.52
N LEU A 175 6.67 -3.44 1.22
CA LEU A 175 7.83 -3.76 2.05
C LEU A 175 8.79 -2.57 2.16
N ILE A 176 9.09 -1.92 1.03
CA ILE A 176 9.97 -0.75 0.97
C ILE A 176 9.37 0.44 1.74
N THR A 177 8.11 0.77 1.47
CA THR A 177 7.45 1.91 2.11
C THR A 177 7.23 1.70 3.61
N ALA A 178 6.86 0.49 4.02
CA ALA A 178 6.66 0.17 5.44
C ALA A 178 7.98 0.20 6.20
N THR A 179 9.07 -0.31 5.62
CA THR A 179 10.40 -0.23 6.24
C THR A 179 10.84 1.22 6.39
N ALA A 180 10.72 2.03 5.35
CA ALA A 180 11.11 3.44 5.40
C ALA A 180 10.26 4.24 6.38
N GLY A 181 8.93 4.07 6.35
CA GLY A 181 8.04 4.74 7.28
C GLY A 181 8.24 4.31 8.74
N PHE A 182 8.47 3.00 8.99
CA PHE A 182 8.79 2.50 10.32
C PHE A 182 10.07 3.15 10.87
N LEU A 183 11.13 3.23 10.06
CA LEU A 183 12.36 3.92 10.44
C LEU A 183 12.12 5.40 10.75
N GLY A 184 11.23 6.06 9.99
CA GLY A 184 10.81 7.43 10.29
C GLY A 184 10.08 7.52 11.64
N HIS A 185 9.14 6.64 11.90
CA HIS A 185 8.39 6.60 13.16
C HIS A 185 9.23 6.21 14.38
N LEU A 186 10.32 5.48 14.23
CA LEU A 186 11.19 5.13 15.36
C LEU A 186 11.73 6.36 16.10
N SER A 187 11.87 7.49 15.40
CA SER A 187 12.28 8.76 16.00
C SER A 187 11.24 9.36 16.94
N THR A 188 9.98 8.93 16.85
CA THR A 188 8.84 9.46 17.62
C THR A 188 8.57 8.70 18.92
N GLY A 189 9.16 7.51 19.09
CA GLY A 189 9.07 6.72 20.33
C GLY A 189 7.73 5.99 20.54
N HIS A 190 6.81 6.05 19.60
CA HIS A 190 5.47 5.42 19.69
C HIS A 190 5.49 3.99 19.15
N PHE A 191 6.22 3.07 19.75
CA PHE A 191 6.30 1.68 19.29
C PHE A 191 6.05 0.68 20.44
N ASN A 192 5.04 -0.16 20.25
CA ASN A 192 4.71 -1.24 21.17
C ASN A 192 5.20 -2.58 20.62
N ILE A 193 6.35 -3.03 21.10
CA ILE A 193 7.00 -4.25 20.61
C ILE A 193 6.21 -5.52 20.96
N GLU A 194 5.54 -5.58 22.10
CA GLU A 194 4.82 -6.77 22.54
C GLU A 194 3.65 -7.06 21.62
N ILE A 195 2.81 -6.05 21.37
CA ILE A 195 1.69 -6.14 20.44
C ILE A 195 2.19 -6.40 19.02
N ALA A 196 3.26 -5.73 18.61
CA ALA A 196 3.84 -5.85 17.28
C ALA A 196 4.28 -7.29 16.96
N VAL A 197 4.98 -7.95 17.88
CA VAL A 197 5.49 -9.31 17.69
C VAL A 197 4.35 -10.33 17.62
N ILE A 198 3.37 -10.23 18.53
CA ILE A 198 2.22 -11.15 18.54
C ILE A 198 1.44 -11.05 17.21
N LEU A 199 1.12 -9.82 16.79
CA LEU A 199 0.37 -9.62 15.55
C LEU A 199 1.21 -9.93 14.30
N ALA A 200 2.53 -9.75 14.34
CA ALA A 200 3.41 -10.14 13.25
C ALA A 200 3.38 -11.65 12.99
N ILE A 201 3.38 -12.48 14.03
CA ILE A 201 3.29 -13.94 13.89
C ILE A 201 1.97 -14.33 13.21
N VAL A 202 0.86 -13.74 13.64
CA VAL A 202 -0.45 -13.96 12.99
C VAL A 202 -0.45 -13.46 11.55
N ALA A 203 0.15 -12.31 11.29
CA ALA A 203 0.23 -11.74 9.96
C ALA A 203 1.10 -12.56 8.99
N LEU A 204 2.16 -13.22 9.47
CA LEU A 204 2.98 -14.12 8.66
C LEU A 204 2.15 -15.30 8.10
N THR A 205 1.38 -15.98 8.95
CA THR A 205 0.53 -17.10 8.53
C THR A 205 -0.56 -16.66 7.55
N GLY A 206 -1.23 -15.53 7.86
CA GLY A 206 -2.22 -14.92 6.98
C GLY A 206 -1.64 -14.42 5.65
N SER A 207 -0.38 -14.00 5.64
CA SER A 207 0.31 -13.58 4.43
C SER A 207 0.59 -14.76 3.49
N LEU A 208 1.06 -15.89 4.00
CA LEU A 208 1.32 -17.09 3.20
C LEU A 208 0.04 -17.60 2.52
N THR A 209 -1.05 -17.72 3.27
CA THR A 209 -2.33 -18.16 2.70
C THR A 209 -2.88 -17.16 1.70
N GLY A 210 -2.82 -15.88 2.02
CA GLY A 210 -3.29 -14.80 1.14
C GLY A 210 -2.55 -14.72 -0.20
N THR A 211 -1.23 -14.90 -0.22
CA THR A 211 -0.45 -14.88 -1.45
C THR A 211 -0.72 -16.08 -2.37
N GLN A 212 -0.94 -17.26 -1.79
CA GLN A 212 -1.33 -18.44 -2.57
C GLN A 212 -2.69 -18.24 -3.23
N LEU A 213 -3.65 -17.66 -2.49
CA LEU A 213 -4.98 -17.36 -3.02
C LEU A 213 -4.93 -16.29 -4.12
N THR A 214 -4.02 -15.31 -4.03
CA THR A 214 -3.85 -14.28 -5.07
C THR A 214 -3.63 -14.88 -6.44
N LEU A 215 -2.71 -15.85 -6.55
CA LEU A 215 -2.36 -16.44 -7.85
C LEU A 215 -3.48 -17.35 -8.41
N LYS A 216 -4.37 -17.83 -7.55
CA LYS A 216 -5.50 -18.71 -7.94
C LYS A 216 -6.79 -17.92 -8.21
N THR A 217 -6.87 -16.65 -7.78
CA THR A 217 -8.10 -15.85 -7.86
C THR A 217 -8.15 -15.08 -9.17
N ASN A 218 -9.32 -15.01 -9.78
CA ASN A 218 -9.55 -14.22 -10.99
C ASN A 218 -9.23 -12.73 -10.77
N PRO A 219 -8.57 -12.03 -11.74
CA PRO A 219 -8.25 -10.60 -11.68
C PRO A 219 -9.42 -9.70 -11.33
N GLU A 220 -10.61 -9.97 -11.88
CA GLU A 220 -11.82 -9.19 -11.57
C GLU A 220 -12.27 -9.37 -10.12
N ALA A 221 -12.22 -10.61 -9.61
CA ALA A 221 -12.53 -10.88 -8.22
C ALA A 221 -11.55 -10.18 -7.27
N LEU A 222 -10.25 -10.18 -7.59
CA LEU A 222 -9.24 -9.44 -6.82
C LEU A 222 -9.54 -7.95 -6.78
N LYS A 223 -10.00 -7.38 -7.89
CA LYS A 223 -10.40 -5.98 -8.00
C LYS A 223 -11.58 -5.65 -7.10
N ILE A 224 -12.62 -6.48 -7.12
CA ILE A 224 -13.82 -6.30 -6.29
C ILE A 224 -13.47 -6.46 -4.80
N ILE A 225 -12.73 -7.50 -4.44
CA ILE A 225 -12.25 -7.73 -3.07
C ILE A 225 -11.44 -6.51 -2.59
N PHE A 226 -10.56 -5.97 -3.44
CA PHE A 226 -9.82 -4.77 -3.13
C PHE A 226 -10.74 -3.59 -2.83
N ALA A 227 -11.68 -3.29 -3.73
CA ALA A 227 -12.57 -2.14 -3.61
C ALA A 227 -13.47 -2.26 -2.36
N VAL A 228 -14.14 -3.40 -2.18
CA VAL A 228 -15.06 -3.63 -1.06
C VAL A 228 -14.33 -3.56 0.27
N THR A 229 -13.21 -4.26 0.41
CA THR A 229 -12.44 -4.25 1.67
C THR A 229 -11.85 -2.88 1.99
N SER A 230 -11.43 -2.10 0.99
CA SER A 230 -10.99 -0.71 1.19
C SER A 230 -12.14 0.18 1.63
N MET A 231 -13.30 0.05 1.01
CA MET A 231 -14.48 0.85 1.33
C MET A 231 -14.94 0.58 2.77
N ILE A 232 -15.03 -0.68 3.16
CA ILE A 232 -15.34 -1.07 4.54
C ILE A 232 -14.33 -0.44 5.52
N ALA A 233 -13.03 -0.54 5.24
CA ALA A 233 -12.00 0.03 6.10
C ALA A 233 -12.11 1.55 6.23
N ALA A 234 -12.45 2.27 5.14
CA ALA A 234 -12.66 3.71 5.16
C ALA A 234 -13.86 4.09 6.04
N PHE A 235 -15.01 3.41 5.89
CA PHE A 235 -16.20 3.66 6.70
C PHE A 235 -15.97 3.38 8.18
N ILE A 236 -15.31 2.27 8.50
CA ILE A 236 -14.98 1.93 9.89
C ILE A 236 -14.08 3.01 10.51
N MET A 237 -13.05 3.50 9.78
CA MET A 237 -12.20 4.58 10.30
C MET A 237 -12.96 5.90 10.45
N MET A 238 -13.85 6.23 9.52
CA MET A 238 -14.71 7.43 9.63
C MET A 238 -15.59 7.34 10.89
N TYR A 239 -16.20 6.19 11.15
CA TYR A 239 -16.98 5.98 12.38
C TYR A 239 -16.16 6.29 13.64
N LYS A 240 -14.90 5.79 13.69
CA LYS A 240 -13.99 5.98 14.85
C LYS A 240 -13.49 7.44 15.02
N ILE A 241 -13.76 8.34 14.08
CA ILE A 241 -13.47 9.76 14.25
C ILE A 241 -14.53 10.46 15.09
N PHE A 242 -15.79 9.99 14.97
CA PHE A 242 -16.94 10.60 15.62
C PHE A 242 -17.31 9.98 16.97
N TYR A 243 -16.88 8.76 17.17
CA TYR A 243 -17.12 7.95 18.38
C TYR A 243 -15.81 7.35 18.92
#